data_69c921fbfb68346fac5d9634d06002fa
#
_entry.id   69c921fbfb68346fac5d9634d06002fa
#
_cell.length_a   1.000
_cell.length_b   1.000
_cell.length_c   1.000
_cell.angle_alpha   90.00
_cell.angle_beta   90.00
_cell.angle_gamma   90.00
#
_symmetry.space_group_name_H-M   'P 1'
#
loop_
_entity.id
_entity.type
_entity.pdbx_description
1 polymer ?
#
loop_
_entity_poly.entity_id
_entity_poly.type
_entity_poly.pdbx_seq_one_letter_code
_entity_poly.pdbx_strand_id
1 'polypeptide(L)'
;MNILRDFRYFLSSIGIVKSSIVLEDDLVLSKVKEEAVKDFFFKYLIGIPLDYILNESSFFGYSFYVDKRVLIPRPETELLVEEILSFSLEENAKIIEVGTGSGCIAISLALLKPNFKIIASDISSSALEVALLNLKKHKPNNLLLVYSDWLTYAKPSSIDLVVSNPPYLKLTDPHLSELSNEPVQALVSPGGTKRFFDISNQAMIALKPGGIIIYEHGCFQQNEVVGVLKESGFSNIQTIKDFQGLDRIVYGYKC
;
A
#
# COMPACT_ATOMS: atom_id res chain seq x y z
N MET A 1 9.23 -4.47 -19.87
CA MET A 1 8.74 -5.84 -19.48
C MET A 1 9.79 -6.88 -19.90
N ASN A 2 10.24 -7.74 -19.00
CA ASN A 2 11.25 -8.76 -19.30
C ASN A 2 10.66 -10.16 -19.09
N ILE A 3 9.99 -10.68 -20.13
CA ILE A 3 9.25 -11.95 -20.07
C ILE A 3 10.11 -13.12 -19.56
N LEU A 4 11.41 -13.18 -19.91
CA LEU A 4 12.28 -14.27 -19.49
C LEU A 4 12.57 -14.23 -17.98
N ARG A 5 12.79 -13.03 -17.42
CA ARG A 5 12.96 -12.86 -15.99
C ARG A 5 11.70 -13.23 -15.22
N ASP A 6 10.59 -12.71 -15.68
CA ASP A 6 9.28 -12.86 -15.05
C ASP A 6 8.80 -14.31 -15.11
N PHE A 7 9.05 -14.98 -16.26
CA PHE A 7 8.77 -16.41 -16.42
C PHE A 7 9.64 -17.28 -15.51
N ARG A 8 10.92 -16.97 -15.37
CA ARG A 8 11.80 -17.69 -14.42
C ARG A 8 11.31 -17.55 -12.98
N TYR A 9 10.84 -16.38 -12.61
CA TYR A 9 10.29 -16.15 -11.28
C TYR A 9 9.02 -16.98 -11.07
N PHE A 10 8.11 -16.99 -12.06
CA PHE A 10 6.93 -17.84 -12.04
C PHE A 10 7.27 -19.33 -11.94
N LEU A 11 8.22 -19.84 -12.73
CA LEU A 11 8.63 -21.23 -12.66
C LEU A 11 9.14 -21.62 -11.26
N SER A 12 9.89 -20.73 -10.61
CA SER A 12 10.32 -20.93 -9.23
C SER A 12 9.13 -21.03 -8.26
N SER A 13 8.08 -20.19 -8.43
CA SER A 13 6.90 -20.19 -7.55
C SER A 13 6.09 -21.50 -7.64
N ILE A 14 6.10 -22.16 -8.80
CA ILE A 14 5.45 -23.49 -8.99
C ILE A 14 6.40 -24.67 -8.73
N GLY A 15 7.55 -24.42 -8.10
CA GLY A 15 8.51 -25.45 -7.68
C GLY A 15 9.34 -26.06 -8.80
N ILE A 16 9.63 -25.30 -9.87
CA ILE A 16 10.57 -25.68 -10.91
C ILE A 16 11.89 -24.97 -10.62
N VAL A 17 12.92 -25.73 -10.23
CA VAL A 17 14.21 -25.19 -9.75
C VAL A 17 15.08 -24.73 -10.92
N LYS A 18 15.86 -23.63 -10.72
CA LYS A 18 16.76 -23.03 -11.73
C LYS A 18 17.72 -24.00 -12.41
N SER A 19 18.20 -25.02 -11.73
CA SER A 19 19.12 -26.03 -12.26
C SER A 19 18.49 -26.93 -13.33
N SER A 20 17.18 -27.18 -13.22
CA SER A 20 16.44 -28.01 -14.19
C SER A 20 16.15 -27.27 -15.50
N ILE A 21 16.12 -25.92 -15.47
CA ILE A 21 15.79 -25.08 -16.64
C ILE A 21 16.99 -24.89 -17.58
N VAL A 22 18.22 -25.04 -17.06
CA VAL A 22 19.46 -24.74 -17.80
C VAL A 22 20.05 -25.99 -18.46
N LEU A 23 19.65 -27.19 -18.03
CA LEU A 23 20.32 -28.44 -18.37
C LEU A 23 19.47 -29.44 -19.21
N GLU A 24 18.19 -29.18 -19.43
CA GLU A 24 17.29 -30.09 -20.14
C GLU A 24 16.55 -29.39 -21.27
N ASP A 25 16.87 -29.73 -22.51
CA ASP A 25 16.14 -29.28 -23.70
C ASP A 25 14.70 -29.85 -23.74
N ASP A 26 14.41 -30.91 -22.93
CA ASP A 26 13.12 -31.60 -22.84
C ASP A 26 12.60 -31.62 -21.38
N LEU A 27 12.15 -30.50 -20.86
CA LEU A 27 11.49 -30.45 -19.56
C LEU A 27 10.07 -31.06 -19.64
N VAL A 28 9.90 -32.30 -19.22
CA VAL A 28 8.57 -32.93 -19.11
C VAL A 28 7.87 -32.40 -17.86
N LEU A 29 6.93 -31.48 -18.09
CA LEU A 29 6.06 -30.95 -17.03
C LEU A 29 4.92 -31.93 -16.72
N SER A 30 4.51 -32.04 -15.45
CA SER A 30 3.22 -32.67 -15.15
C SER A 30 2.08 -31.85 -15.78
N LYS A 31 0.93 -32.50 -16.09
CA LYS A 31 -0.24 -31.81 -16.69
C LYS A 31 -0.62 -30.54 -15.90
N VAL A 32 -0.59 -30.56 -14.57
CA VAL A 32 -0.92 -29.42 -13.71
C VAL A 32 0.07 -28.26 -13.92
N LYS A 33 1.37 -28.57 -14.04
CA LYS A 33 2.38 -27.52 -14.29
C LYS A 33 2.30 -27.00 -15.72
N GLU A 34 1.96 -27.83 -16.68
CA GLU A 34 1.73 -27.41 -18.07
C GLU A 34 0.55 -26.44 -18.18
N GLU A 35 -0.56 -26.74 -17.50
CA GLU A 35 -1.73 -25.84 -17.43
C GLU A 35 -1.37 -24.51 -16.75
N ALA A 36 -0.63 -24.54 -15.66
CA ALA A 36 -0.16 -23.33 -14.96
C ALA A 36 0.75 -22.46 -15.86
N VAL A 37 1.61 -23.07 -16.65
CA VAL A 37 2.46 -22.35 -17.63
C VAL A 37 1.61 -21.72 -18.74
N LYS A 38 0.61 -22.43 -19.26
CA LYS A 38 -0.31 -21.88 -20.26
C LYS A 38 -1.12 -20.70 -19.71
N ASP A 39 -1.64 -20.82 -18.48
CA ASP A 39 -2.38 -19.76 -17.79
C ASP A 39 -1.49 -18.54 -17.55
N PHE A 40 -0.23 -18.76 -17.12
CA PHE A 40 0.75 -17.68 -16.98
C PHE A 40 0.92 -16.89 -18.27
N PHE A 41 1.21 -17.57 -19.40
CA PHE A 41 1.42 -16.89 -20.67
C PHE A 41 0.16 -16.19 -21.16
N PHE A 42 -1.01 -16.79 -20.99
CA PHE A 42 -2.27 -16.14 -21.34
C PHE A 42 -2.45 -14.83 -20.56
N LYS A 43 -2.35 -14.89 -19.22
CA LYS A 43 -2.49 -13.71 -18.36
C LYS A 43 -1.43 -12.66 -18.64
N TYR A 44 -0.18 -13.07 -18.84
CA TYR A 44 0.92 -12.17 -19.12
C TYR A 44 0.75 -11.44 -20.45
N LEU A 45 0.31 -12.14 -21.51
CA LEU A 45 0.10 -11.57 -22.84
C LEU A 45 -1.08 -10.59 -22.87
N ILE A 46 -2.10 -10.77 -22.06
CA ILE A 46 -3.20 -9.80 -21.92
C ILE A 46 -2.89 -8.67 -20.92
N GLY A 47 -1.65 -8.59 -20.43
CA GLY A 47 -1.16 -7.45 -19.64
C GLY A 47 -1.48 -7.50 -18.15
N ILE A 48 -1.86 -8.68 -17.59
CA ILE A 48 -2.05 -8.80 -16.13
C ILE A 48 -0.69 -8.65 -15.43
N PRO A 49 -0.58 -7.80 -14.39
CA PRO A 49 0.64 -7.64 -13.62
C PRO A 49 1.15 -8.97 -13.04
N LEU A 50 2.48 -9.15 -13.03
CA LEU A 50 3.11 -10.36 -12.52
C LEU A 50 2.69 -10.65 -11.07
N ASP A 51 2.63 -9.63 -10.22
CA ASP A 51 2.19 -9.75 -8.82
C ASP A 51 0.80 -10.37 -8.69
N TYR A 52 -0.14 -10.02 -9.59
CA TYR A 52 -1.47 -10.62 -9.61
C TYR A 52 -1.47 -12.04 -10.19
N ILE A 53 -0.59 -12.35 -11.14
CA ILE A 53 -0.46 -13.72 -11.66
C ILE A 53 0.06 -14.64 -10.56
N LEU A 54 1.01 -14.15 -9.75
CA LEU A 54 1.62 -14.89 -8.65
C LEU A 54 0.77 -14.85 -7.36
N ASN A 55 -0.18 -13.93 -7.26
CA ASN A 55 -0.87 -13.55 -6.04
C ASN A 55 0.09 -13.18 -4.91
N GLU A 56 1.19 -12.53 -5.25
CA GLU A 56 2.25 -12.20 -4.32
C GLU A 56 2.95 -10.90 -4.73
N SER A 57 3.19 -10.02 -3.75
CA SER A 57 4.01 -8.83 -3.87
C SER A 57 4.92 -8.67 -2.66
N SER A 58 6.13 -8.19 -2.88
CA SER A 58 7.09 -7.93 -1.79
C SER A 58 6.92 -6.50 -1.30
N PHE A 59 6.90 -6.30 0.03
CA PHE A 59 6.88 -4.98 0.64
C PHE A 59 7.61 -5.03 1.99
N PHE A 60 8.56 -4.14 2.21
CA PHE A 60 9.35 -4.01 3.43
C PHE A 60 9.98 -5.33 3.91
N GLY A 61 10.45 -6.16 2.97
CA GLY A 61 11.03 -7.48 3.23
C GLY A 61 10.02 -8.59 3.54
N TYR A 62 8.72 -8.29 3.55
CA TYR A 62 7.65 -9.28 3.73
C TYR A 62 6.94 -9.58 2.41
N SER A 63 6.37 -10.79 2.31
CA SER A 63 5.56 -11.20 1.15
C SER A 63 4.07 -11.05 1.47
N PHE A 64 3.34 -10.29 0.64
CA PHE A 64 1.91 -10.02 0.77
C PHE A 64 1.13 -10.69 -0.36
N TYR A 65 -0.01 -11.29 -0.02
CA TYR A 65 -1.00 -11.70 -1.01
C TYR A 65 -1.63 -10.47 -1.66
N VAL A 66 -1.71 -10.46 -2.97
CA VAL A 66 -2.38 -9.42 -3.76
C VAL A 66 -3.16 -10.02 -4.91
N ASP A 67 -4.27 -9.39 -5.27
CA ASP A 67 -5.04 -9.63 -6.48
C ASP A 67 -5.76 -8.33 -6.91
N LYS A 68 -6.55 -8.39 -7.99
CA LYS A 68 -7.25 -7.24 -8.59
C LYS A 68 -8.14 -6.42 -7.64
N ARG A 69 -8.33 -6.83 -6.39
CA ARG A 69 -9.11 -6.12 -5.37
C ARG A 69 -8.33 -5.00 -4.67
N VAL A 70 -7.00 -5.02 -4.76
CA VAL A 70 -6.13 -4.07 -4.04
C VAL A 70 -5.05 -3.51 -4.96
N LEU A 71 -4.54 -2.33 -4.64
CA LEU A 71 -3.33 -1.78 -5.26
C LEU A 71 -2.15 -2.71 -4.97
N ILE A 72 -1.31 -2.97 -5.97
CA ILE A 72 -0.02 -3.64 -5.76
C ILE A 72 0.87 -2.72 -4.93
N PRO A 73 1.42 -3.17 -3.79
CA PRO A 73 2.36 -2.38 -3.00
C PRO A 73 3.51 -1.81 -3.84
N ARG A 74 3.82 -0.53 -3.67
CA ARG A 74 4.89 0.14 -4.41
C ARG A 74 6.15 0.28 -3.54
N PRO A 75 7.35 0.16 -4.11
CA PRO A 75 8.59 0.37 -3.35
C PRO A 75 8.66 1.74 -2.68
N GLU A 76 8.15 2.78 -3.34
CA GLU A 76 8.13 4.15 -2.81
C GLU A 76 7.28 4.27 -1.54
N THR A 77 6.25 3.43 -1.40
CA THR A 77 5.37 3.38 -0.22
C THR A 77 6.13 2.89 1.03
N GLU A 78 7.25 2.17 0.88
CA GLU A 78 8.10 1.75 2.00
C GLU A 78 8.64 2.95 2.79
N LEU A 79 8.82 4.11 2.13
CA LEU A 79 9.22 5.36 2.80
C LEU A 79 8.23 5.81 3.89
N LEU A 80 6.92 5.51 3.75
CA LEU A 80 5.96 5.78 4.82
C LEU A 80 6.30 5.01 6.10
N VAL A 81 6.66 3.74 5.95
CA VAL A 81 7.04 2.90 7.09
C VAL A 81 8.35 3.40 7.70
N GLU A 82 9.37 3.68 6.88
CA GLU A 82 10.66 4.19 7.33
C GLU A 82 10.49 5.49 8.12
N GLU A 83 9.73 6.45 7.58
CA GLU A 83 9.52 7.74 8.23
C GLU A 83 8.75 7.59 9.55
N ILE A 84 7.69 6.77 9.60
CA ILE A 84 6.96 6.51 10.84
C ILE A 84 7.87 5.90 11.91
N LEU A 85 8.78 5.02 11.53
CA LEU A 85 9.75 4.42 12.45
C LEU A 85 10.79 5.42 12.96
N SER A 86 11.02 6.53 12.25
CA SER A 86 11.94 7.60 12.63
C SER A 86 11.35 8.56 13.68
N PHE A 87 10.01 8.64 13.76
CA PHE A 87 9.35 9.53 14.74
C PHE A 87 9.53 9.04 16.18
N SER A 88 9.73 10.00 17.08
CA SER A 88 9.79 9.73 18.52
C SER A 88 8.39 9.54 19.10
N LEU A 89 7.71 8.47 18.68
CA LEU A 89 6.40 8.09 19.20
C LEU A 89 6.53 7.33 20.52
N GLU A 90 5.51 7.46 21.37
CA GLU A 90 5.38 6.64 22.59
C GLU A 90 5.35 5.15 22.23
N GLU A 91 5.88 4.31 23.12
CA GLU A 91 5.98 2.85 22.89
C GLU A 91 4.62 2.20 22.58
N ASN A 92 3.54 2.72 23.15
CA ASN A 92 2.17 2.24 22.96
C ASN A 92 1.34 3.15 22.05
N ALA A 93 1.97 3.88 21.14
CA ALA A 93 1.31 4.81 20.24
C ALA A 93 0.14 4.17 19.48
N LYS A 94 -0.92 4.94 19.31
CA LYS A 94 -2.12 4.56 18.59
C LYS A 94 -2.05 5.10 17.16
N ILE A 95 -2.00 4.21 16.21
CA ILE A 95 -1.86 4.53 14.78
C ILE A 95 -3.10 4.10 14.02
N ILE A 96 -3.56 4.93 13.11
CA ILE A 96 -4.58 4.54 12.12
C ILE A 96 -3.98 4.64 10.73
N GLU A 97 -4.05 3.53 9.99
CA GLU A 97 -3.88 3.53 8.54
C GLU A 97 -5.26 3.65 7.88
N VAL A 98 -5.36 4.56 6.92
CA VAL A 98 -6.58 4.85 6.15
C VAL A 98 -6.38 4.44 4.70
N GLY A 99 -7.29 3.62 4.15
CA GLY A 99 -7.15 3.04 2.83
C GLY A 99 -6.09 1.94 2.78
N THR A 100 -6.23 0.94 3.65
CA THR A 100 -5.16 -0.04 3.88
C THR A 100 -4.88 -0.98 2.72
N GLY A 101 -5.84 -1.17 1.80
CA GLY A 101 -5.66 -2.04 0.64
C GLY A 101 -5.27 -3.47 1.02
N SER A 102 -4.04 -3.86 0.67
CA SER A 102 -3.47 -5.18 1.02
C SER A 102 -3.09 -5.32 2.50
N GLY A 103 -3.06 -4.23 3.26
CA GLY A 103 -2.59 -4.20 4.64
C GLY A 103 -1.07 -4.05 4.78
N CYS A 104 -0.34 -3.79 3.71
CA CYS A 104 1.13 -3.87 3.71
C CYS A 104 1.78 -2.87 4.68
N ILE A 105 1.31 -1.62 4.78
CA ILE A 105 1.85 -0.61 5.69
C ILE A 105 1.54 -1.00 7.14
N ALA A 106 0.25 -1.22 7.48
CA ALA A 106 -0.16 -1.52 8.85
C ALA A 106 0.46 -2.81 9.39
N ILE A 107 0.50 -3.88 8.57
CA ILE A 107 1.08 -5.16 8.97
C ILE A 107 2.59 -5.02 9.18
N SER A 108 3.31 -4.33 8.30
CA SER A 108 4.76 -4.09 8.46
C SER A 108 5.05 -3.31 9.75
N LEU A 109 4.30 -2.23 10.00
CA LEU A 109 4.42 -1.46 11.25
C LEU A 109 4.11 -2.33 12.48
N ALA A 110 3.07 -3.17 12.42
CA ALA A 110 2.67 -4.02 13.53
C ALA A 110 3.71 -5.07 13.88
N LEU A 111 4.39 -5.62 12.89
CA LEU A 111 5.49 -6.59 13.08
C LEU A 111 6.75 -5.93 13.65
N LEU A 112 7.08 -4.71 13.19
CA LEU A 112 8.28 -3.98 13.60
C LEU A 112 8.12 -3.31 14.97
N LYS A 113 6.90 -2.93 15.33
CA LYS A 113 6.57 -2.24 16.58
C LYS A 113 5.42 -2.95 17.31
N PRO A 114 5.68 -4.09 17.97
CA PRO A 114 4.65 -4.94 18.55
C PRO A 114 3.85 -4.29 19.69
N ASN A 115 4.36 -3.20 20.27
CA ASN A 115 3.68 -2.44 21.33
C ASN A 115 2.76 -1.34 20.79
N PHE A 116 2.87 -0.95 19.53
CA PHE A 116 1.92 -0.01 18.91
C PHE A 116 0.51 -0.61 18.89
N LYS A 117 -0.50 0.23 18.89
CA LYS A 117 -1.91 -0.15 18.74
C LYS A 117 -2.38 0.35 17.38
N ILE A 118 -2.50 -0.55 16.42
CA ILE A 118 -2.75 -0.18 15.03
C ILE A 118 -4.17 -0.56 14.63
N ILE A 119 -4.84 0.36 13.95
CA ILE A 119 -6.10 0.11 13.25
C ILE A 119 -5.86 0.40 11.78
N ALA A 120 -6.21 -0.54 10.92
CA ALA A 120 -6.16 -0.37 9.48
C ALA A 120 -7.59 -0.37 8.92
N SER A 121 -7.98 0.69 8.23
CA SER A 121 -9.33 0.85 7.71
C SER A 121 -9.37 0.93 6.20
N ASP A 122 -10.47 0.45 5.62
CA ASP A 122 -10.77 0.61 4.21
C ASP A 122 -12.28 0.70 4.00
N ILE A 123 -12.71 1.42 2.96
CA ILE A 123 -14.11 1.49 2.53
C ILE A 123 -14.48 0.31 1.61
N SER A 124 -13.48 -0.39 1.08
CA SER A 124 -13.66 -1.57 0.25
C SER A 124 -13.66 -2.84 1.10
N SER A 125 -14.80 -3.48 1.25
CA SER A 125 -14.88 -4.80 1.93
C SER A 125 -14.01 -5.84 1.24
N SER A 126 -13.89 -5.80 -0.08
CA SER A 126 -13.04 -6.71 -0.86
C SER A 126 -11.55 -6.47 -0.63
N ALA A 127 -11.13 -5.23 -0.40
CA ALA A 127 -9.76 -4.92 0.02
C ALA A 127 -9.49 -5.46 1.44
N LEU A 128 -10.43 -5.28 2.36
CA LEU A 128 -10.31 -5.84 3.72
C LEU A 128 -10.24 -7.37 3.75
N GLU A 129 -10.88 -8.07 2.80
CA GLU A 129 -10.70 -9.52 2.64
C GLU A 129 -9.25 -9.87 2.32
N VAL A 130 -8.59 -9.11 1.42
CA VAL A 130 -7.17 -9.28 1.10
C VAL A 130 -6.30 -8.94 2.31
N ALA A 131 -6.55 -7.81 2.97
CA ALA A 131 -5.85 -7.45 4.21
C ALA A 131 -5.99 -8.53 5.29
N LEU A 132 -7.17 -9.16 5.42
CA LEU A 132 -7.41 -10.25 6.36
C LEU A 132 -6.60 -11.52 6.01
N LEU A 133 -6.44 -11.84 4.71
CA LEU A 133 -5.56 -12.93 4.29
C LEU A 133 -4.12 -12.66 4.73
N ASN A 134 -3.64 -11.45 4.52
CA ASN A 134 -2.31 -11.03 4.93
C ASN A 134 -2.16 -10.97 6.45
N LEU A 135 -3.16 -10.47 7.17
CA LEU A 135 -3.19 -10.49 8.63
C LEU A 135 -3.06 -11.92 9.18
N LYS A 136 -3.79 -12.88 8.60
CA LYS A 136 -3.71 -14.30 8.98
C LYS A 136 -2.36 -14.93 8.63
N LYS A 137 -1.73 -14.50 7.53
CA LYS A 137 -0.40 -14.97 7.11
C LYS A 137 0.68 -14.51 8.07
N HIS A 138 0.70 -13.23 8.43
CA HIS A 138 1.75 -12.60 9.24
C HIS A 138 1.49 -12.61 10.76
N LYS A 139 0.24 -12.70 11.18
CA LYS A 139 -0.22 -12.85 12.57
C LYS A 139 0.32 -11.81 13.57
N PRO A 140 0.33 -10.50 13.27
CA PRO A 140 0.60 -9.50 14.29
C PRO A 140 -0.51 -9.50 15.34
N ASN A 141 -0.16 -9.24 16.60
CA ASN A 141 -1.11 -9.29 17.72
C ASN A 141 -1.74 -7.93 18.06
N ASN A 142 -1.30 -6.86 17.40
CA ASN A 142 -1.56 -5.47 17.75
C ASN A 142 -2.24 -4.68 16.62
N LEU A 143 -2.87 -5.38 15.67
CA LEU A 143 -3.53 -4.79 14.51
C LEU A 143 -4.99 -5.25 14.41
N LEU A 144 -5.90 -4.28 14.20
CA LEU A 144 -7.31 -4.49 13.91
C LEU A 144 -7.68 -3.97 12.53
N LEU A 145 -8.50 -4.72 11.78
CA LEU A 145 -9.08 -4.28 10.51
C LEU A 145 -10.48 -3.72 10.74
N VAL A 146 -10.80 -2.57 10.13
CA VAL A 146 -12.10 -1.89 10.29
C VAL A 146 -12.64 -1.48 8.92
N TYR A 147 -13.91 -1.81 8.64
CA TYR A 147 -14.64 -1.27 7.51
C TYR A 147 -15.12 0.14 7.85
N SER A 148 -14.65 1.15 7.13
CA SER A 148 -15.00 2.55 7.42
C SER A 148 -14.77 3.48 6.23
N ASP A 149 -15.58 4.52 6.16
CA ASP A 149 -15.29 5.70 5.34
C ASP A 149 -14.32 6.60 6.13
N TRP A 150 -13.03 6.50 5.78
CA TRP A 150 -11.87 7.13 6.41
C TRP A 150 -11.83 6.93 7.93
N LEU A 151 -11.92 8.02 8.71
CA LEU A 151 -11.75 8.06 10.18
C LEU A 151 -13.08 8.24 10.93
N THR A 152 -14.24 8.01 10.29
CA THR A 152 -15.57 8.29 10.89
C THR A 152 -15.82 7.57 12.21
N TYR A 153 -15.13 6.48 12.50
CA TYR A 153 -15.21 5.71 13.75
C TYR A 153 -14.24 6.20 14.84
N ALA A 154 -13.27 7.03 14.48
CA ALA A 154 -12.21 7.44 15.40
C ALA A 154 -12.73 8.41 16.46
N LYS A 155 -12.35 8.18 17.71
CA LYS A 155 -12.71 9.10 18.81
C LYS A 155 -11.87 10.38 18.71
N PRO A 156 -12.45 11.55 19.02
CA PRO A 156 -11.69 12.80 19.05
C PRO A 156 -10.47 12.73 19.98
N SER A 157 -9.38 13.36 19.56
CA SER A 157 -8.13 13.53 20.33
C SER A 157 -7.61 12.22 20.96
N SER A 158 -7.67 11.12 20.24
CA SER A 158 -7.32 9.80 20.77
C SER A 158 -6.18 9.10 20.04
N ILE A 159 -5.75 9.62 18.89
CA ILE A 159 -4.81 9.00 17.96
C ILE A 159 -3.50 9.77 17.94
N ASP A 160 -2.38 9.06 17.89
CA ASP A 160 -1.05 9.66 17.88
C ASP A 160 -0.57 9.90 16.44
N LEU A 161 -0.91 9.00 15.50
CA LEU A 161 -0.53 9.12 14.10
C LEU A 161 -1.61 8.57 13.16
N VAL A 162 -1.87 9.31 12.08
CA VAL A 162 -2.67 8.88 10.92
C VAL A 162 -1.76 8.76 9.71
N VAL A 163 -1.78 7.61 9.04
CA VAL A 163 -1.03 7.35 7.81
C VAL A 163 -1.96 6.95 6.68
N SER A 164 -1.67 7.40 5.45
CA SER A 164 -2.38 6.95 4.27
C SER A 164 -1.52 7.07 3.01
N ASN A 165 -1.67 6.10 2.12
CA ASN A 165 -1.40 6.24 0.69
C ASN A 165 -2.76 6.31 -0.03
N PRO A 166 -3.43 7.47 -0.05
CA PRO A 166 -4.77 7.59 -0.58
C PRO A 166 -4.75 7.66 -2.12
N PRO A 167 -5.87 7.39 -2.80
CA PRO A 167 -5.98 7.64 -4.23
C PRO A 167 -5.67 9.11 -4.55
N TYR A 168 -4.81 9.36 -5.53
CA TYR A 168 -4.34 10.72 -5.87
C TYR A 168 -4.28 11.03 -7.37
N LEU A 169 -4.55 10.06 -8.24
CA LEU A 169 -4.57 10.31 -9.69
C LEU A 169 -5.85 11.05 -10.10
N LYS A 170 -5.73 11.97 -11.05
CA LYS A 170 -6.90 12.56 -11.71
C LYS A 170 -7.49 11.56 -12.71
N LEU A 171 -8.80 11.60 -12.96
CA LEU A 171 -9.43 10.69 -13.93
C LEU A 171 -8.85 10.85 -15.36
N THR A 172 -8.23 12.00 -15.63
CA THR A 172 -7.58 12.32 -16.93
C THR A 172 -6.08 11.98 -16.93
N ASP A 173 -5.57 11.33 -15.88
CA ASP A 173 -4.16 10.99 -15.80
C ASP A 173 -3.79 9.91 -16.84
N PRO A 174 -2.78 10.15 -17.70
CA PRO A 174 -2.42 9.21 -18.75
C PRO A 174 -1.91 7.85 -18.21
N HIS A 175 -1.35 7.80 -17.00
CA HIS A 175 -0.88 6.56 -16.38
C HIS A 175 -2.00 5.57 -16.04
N LEU A 176 -3.28 6.02 -15.97
CA LEU A 176 -4.40 5.13 -15.69
C LEU A 176 -4.56 4.01 -16.73
N SER A 177 -4.16 4.23 -17.98
CA SER A 177 -4.20 3.21 -19.02
C SER A 177 -3.25 2.04 -18.72
N GLU A 178 -2.09 2.32 -18.10
CA GLU A 178 -1.10 1.32 -17.70
C GLU A 178 -1.52 0.55 -16.44
N LEU A 179 -2.38 1.18 -15.62
CA LEU A 179 -2.89 0.65 -14.35
C LEU A 179 -4.29 0.03 -14.49
N SER A 180 -4.73 -0.27 -15.71
CA SER A 180 -6.10 -0.73 -16.02
C SER A 180 -6.51 -2.04 -15.33
N ASN A 181 -5.56 -2.83 -14.84
CA ASN A 181 -5.80 -4.05 -14.09
C ASN A 181 -5.98 -3.81 -12.59
N GLU A 182 -5.65 -2.61 -12.09
CA GLU A 182 -5.75 -2.26 -10.68
C GLU A 182 -7.09 -1.55 -10.38
N PRO A 183 -7.61 -1.62 -9.13
CA PRO A 183 -8.92 -1.05 -8.84
C PRO A 183 -8.91 0.47 -8.95
N VAL A 184 -9.76 1.02 -9.80
CA VAL A 184 -9.85 2.48 -10.04
C VAL A 184 -10.09 3.26 -8.75
N GLN A 185 -10.84 2.68 -7.80
CA GLN A 185 -11.11 3.28 -6.49
C GLN A 185 -9.82 3.50 -5.67
N ALA A 186 -8.80 2.67 -5.85
CA ALA A 186 -7.51 2.81 -5.17
C ALA A 186 -6.58 3.80 -5.87
N LEU A 187 -6.91 4.23 -7.08
CA LEU A 187 -6.06 5.10 -7.91
C LEU A 187 -6.58 6.53 -7.98
N VAL A 188 -7.90 6.71 -8.17
CA VAL A 188 -8.49 7.98 -8.62
C VAL A 188 -9.09 8.78 -7.46
N SER A 189 -8.72 10.05 -7.43
CA SER A 189 -9.30 11.07 -6.56
C SER A 189 -9.88 12.21 -7.38
N PRO A 190 -11.10 12.69 -7.08
CA PRO A 190 -11.64 13.89 -7.72
C PRO A 190 -10.67 15.08 -7.56
N GLY A 191 -10.28 15.69 -8.68
CA GLY A 191 -9.30 16.77 -8.70
C GLY A 191 -7.87 16.37 -8.28
N GLY A 192 -7.61 15.10 -7.94
CA GLY A 192 -6.31 14.61 -7.44
C GLY A 192 -6.10 14.82 -5.93
N THR A 193 -6.79 15.78 -5.30
CA THR A 193 -6.53 16.19 -3.90
C THR A 193 -7.70 15.99 -2.93
N LYS A 194 -8.90 15.71 -3.46
CA LYS A 194 -10.12 15.60 -2.63
C LYS A 194 -9.98 14.62 -1.46
N ARG A 195 -9.31 13.49 -1.67
CA ARG A 195 -9.13 12.46 -0.64
C ARG A 195 -8.21 12.94 0.48
N PHE A 196 -7.13 13.64 0.15
CA PHE A 196 -6.28 14.27 1.16
C PHE A 196 -7.07 15.24 2.04
N PHE A 197 -7.94 16.07 1.43
CA PHE A 197 -8.76 17.01 2.17
C PHE A 197 -9.76 16.30 3.10
N ASP A 198 -10.46 15.28 2.61
CA ASP A 198 -11.43 14.53 3.41
C ASP A 198 -10.76 13.84 4.62
N ILE A 199 -9.61 13.18 4.40
CA ILE A 199 -8.86 12.51 5.46
C ILE A 199 -8.29 13.54 6.45
N SER A 200 -7.71 14.65 5.97
CA SER A 200 -7.09 15.68 6.82
C SER A 200 -8.09 16.30 7.78
N ASN A 201 -9.31 16.62 7.32
CA ASN A 201 -10.35 17.18 8.19
C ASN A 201 -10.80 16.19 9.28
N GLN A 202 -10.94 14.90 8.94
CA GLN A 202 -11.28 13.89 9.94
C GLN A 202 -10.10 13.61 10.89
N ALA A 203 -8.87 13.59 10.37
CA ALA A 203 -7.66 13.41 11.16
C ALA A 203 -7.45 14.55 12.15
N MET A 204 -7.77 15.80 11.77
CA MET A 204 -7.71 16.95 12.67
C MET A 204 -8.60 16.76 13.91
N ILE A 205 -9.72 16.06 13.77
CA ILE A 205 -10.60 15.72 14.91
C ILE A 205 -10.01 14.57 15.73
N ALA A 206 -9.56 13.51 15.05
CA ALA A 206 -9.14 12.26 15.69
C ALA A 206 -7.78 12.35 16.39
N LEU A 207 -6.84 13.12 15.83
CA LEU A 207 -5.49 13.26 16.36
C LEU A 207 -5.49 14.00 17.71
N LYS A 208 -4.60 13.60 18.59
CA LYS A 208 -4.23 14.35 19.81
C LYS A 208 -3.50 15.66 19.42
N PRO A 209 -3.44 16.67 20.30
CA PRO A 209 -2.47 17.75 20.15
C PRO A 209 -1.06 17.18 20.00
N GLY A 210 -0.28 17.67 19.05
CA GLY A 210 1.03 17.11 18.68
C GLY A 210 0.99 15.84 17.84
N GLY A 211 -0.20 15.28 17.56
CA GLY A 211 -0.36 14.10 16.70
C GLY A 211 0.00 14.38 15.25
N ILE A 212 0.40 13.34 14.54
CA ILE A 212 0.99 13.42 13.20
C ILE A 212 0.02 12.89 12.15
N ILE A 213 -0.07 13.59 11.02
CA ILE A 213 -0.62 13.04 9.77
C ILE A 213 0.50 12.87 8.76
N ILE A 214 0.53 11.75 8.05
CA ILE A 214 1.53 11.46 7.02
C ILE A 214 0.89 10.81 5.79
N TYR A 215 1.29 11.29 4.60
CA TYR A 215 0.77 10.84 3.32
C TYR A 215 1.88 10.51 2.34
N GLU A 216 1.63 9.49 1.49
CA GLU A 216 2.23 9.41 0.17
C GLU A 216 1.40 10.25 -0.81
N HIS A 217 2.06 10.87 -1.79
CA HIS A 217 1.42 11.62 -2.88
C HIS A 217 2.16 11.46 -4.21
N GLY A 218 1.54 11.84 -5.32
CA GLY A 218 2.19 11.86 -6.63
C GLY A 218 3.32 12.88 -6.70
N CYS A 219 4.40 12.56 -7.42
CA CYS A 219 5.65 13.33 -7.45
C CYS A 219 5.50 14.82 -7.87
N PHE A 220 4.38 15.21 -8.50
CA PHE A 220 4.10 16.59 -8.88
C PHE A 220 3.02 17.26 -8.00
N GLN A 221 2.58 16.61 -6.90
CA GLN A 221 1.46 17.09 -6.08
C GLN A 221 1.87 17.71 -4.74
N GLN A 222 3.18 17.79 -4.43
CA GLN A 222 3.67 18.29 -3.15
C GLN A 222 3.02 19.60 -2.72
N ASN A 223 3.02 20.62 -3.58
CA ASN A 223 2.48 21.93 -3.25
C ASN A 223 0.98 21.90 -2.98
N GLU A 224 0.24 21.10 -3.76
CA GLU A 224 -1.21 20.92 -3.59
C GLU A 224 -1.51 20.26 -2.24
N VAL A 225 -0.78 19.19 -1.88
CA VAL A 225 -1.02 18.44 -0.62
C VAL A 225 -0.56 19.24 0.60
N VAL A 226 0.56 19.96 0.51
CA VAL A 226 0.99 20.94 1.54
C VAL A 226 -0.08 22.01 1.75
N GLY A 227 -0.70 22.51 0.68
CA GLY A 227 -1.82 23.44 0.74
C GLY A 227 -3.01 22.86 1.52
N VAL A 228 -3.40 21.62 1.19
CA VAL A 228 -4.48 20.89 1.88
C VAL A 228 -4.20 20.77 3.39
N LEU A 229 -2.98 20.38 3.77
CA LEU A 229 -2.62 20.25 5.19
C LEU A 229 -2.70 21.61 5.92
N LYS A 230 -2.23 22.70 5.30
CA LYS A 230 -2.33 24.05 5.87
C LYS A 230 -3.77 24.50 6.05
N GLU A 231 -4.60 24.31 5.03
CA GLU A 231 -6.03 24.65 5.06
C GLU A 231 -6.79 23.84 6.12
N SER A 232 -6.39 22.58 6.33
CA SER A 232 -6.95 21.72 7.38
C SER A 232 -6.44 22.03 8.79
N GLY A 233 -5.49 22.98 8.96
CA GLY A 233 -4.98 23.45 10.26
C GLY A 233 -3.74 22.72 10.78
N PHE A 234 -3.05 21.93 9.96
CA PHE A 234 -1.77 21.32 10.34
C PHE A 234 -0.62 22.32 10.24
N SER A 235 0.36 22.16 11.13
CA SER A 235 1.57 22.96 11.22
C SER A 235 2.84 22.14 11.09
N ASN A 236 4.00 22.78 11.06
CA ASN A 236 5.33 22.13 10.94
C ASN A 236 5.37 21.09 9.82
N ILE A 237 4.81 21.46 8.66
CA ILE A 237 4.69 20.56 7.51
C ILE A 237 6.06 20.31 6.91
N GLN A 238 6.41 19.05 6.73
CA GLN A 238 7.66 18.58 6.14
C GLN A 238 7.38 17.72 4.91
N THR A 239 8.32 17.67 3.99
CA THR A 239 8.23 16.87 2.75
C THR A 239 9.49 16.05 2.58
N ILE A 240 9.36 14.84 2.03
CA ILE A 240 10.45 13.90 1.83
C ILE A 240 10.44 13.42 0.38
N LYS A 241 11.61 13.29 -0.18
CA LYS A 241 11.84 12.79 -1.52
C LYS A 241 12.16 11.29 -1.49
N ASP A 242 11.74 10.60 -2.55
CA ASP A 242 12.15 9.22 -2.78
C ASP A 242 13.63 9.12 -3.23
N PHE A 243 14.11 7.89 -3.39
CA PHE A 243 15.50 7.61 -3.80
C PHE A 243 15.84 8.14 -5.21
N GLN A 244 14.83 8.50 -6.02
CA GLN A 244 15.01 9.14 -7.32
C GLN A 244 15.07 10.67 -7.22
N GLY A 245 14.89 11.23 -6.02
CA GLY A 245 14.85 12.66 -5.76
C GLY A 245 13.50 13.31 -6.09
N LEU A 246 12.44 12.52 -6.28
CA LEU A 246 11.07 12.98 -6.53
C LEU A 246 10.32 13.15 -5.21
N ASP A 247 9.51 14.19 -5.12
CA ASP A 247 8.68 14.43 -3.94
C ASP A 247 7.67 13.28 -3.76
N ARG A 248 7.59 12.70 -2.55
CA ARG A 248 6.81 11.48 -2.32
C ARG A 248 6.00 11.49 -1.04
N ILE A 249 6.56 11.99 0.04
CA ILE A 249 5.94 11.98 1.37
C ILE A 249 5.73 13.42 1.85
N VAL A 250 4.61 13.63 2.51
CA VAL A 250 4.35 14.86 3.27
C VAL A 250 3.76 14.49 4.62
N TYR A 251 4.20 15.17 5.68
CA TYR A 251 3.58 15.05 6.99
C TYR A 251 3.45 16.39 7.68
N GLY A 252 2.57 16.47 8.67
CA GLY A 252 2.33 17.66 9.48
C GLY A 252 1.80 17.32 10.86
N TYR A 253 1.86 18.28 11.75
CA TYR A 253 1.48 18.14 13.17
C TYR A 253 0.19 18.89 13.45
N LYS A 254 -0.68 18.28 14.25
CA LYS A 254 -1.81 18.99 14.86
C LYS A 254 -1.31 19.85 16.01
N CYS A 255 -1.64 21.16 15.99
CA CYS A 255 -1.38 22.08 17.11
C CYS A 255 -2.21 21.76 18.35
#